data_78beea81ad2b8683fb221d6b45e2fe45
#
_entry.id   78beea81ad2b8683fb221d6b45e2fe45
#
_cell.length_a   1.000
_cell.length_b   1.000
_cell.length_c   1.000
_cell.angle_alpha   90.00
_cell.angle_beta   90.00
_cell.angle_gamma   90.00
#
_symmetry.space_group_name_H-M   'P 1'
#
loop_
_entity.id
_entity.type
_entity.pdbx_description
1 polymer ?
#
loop_
_entity_poly.entity_id
_entity_poly.type
_entity_poly.pdbx_seq_one_letter_code
_entity_poly.pdbx_strand_id
1 'polypeptide(L)'
;MYKRQDVLATYDALLAGLADLDLAYLSVIHQDVAGDLAAHLRESFSGPLVLNSGFGAVTGLEEARRIVEDGLADAVAVGRELIANPDLARRWREGLPLNEPDPTTFYTGGAHGYTDYPFVDGSPSS
;
A
#
# COMPACT_ATOMS: atom_id res chain seq x y z
N MET A 1 23.75 -11.92 -8.33
CA MET A 1 22.69 -12.27 -7.36
C MET A 1 23.06 -11.63 -6.02
N TYR A 2 22.30 -10.66 -5.57
CA TYR A 2 22.53 -10.05 -4.26
C TYR A 2 22.27 -11.08 -3.17
N LYS A 3 23.22 -11.23 -2.28
CA LYS A 3 23.03 -12.11 -1.11
C LYS A 3 22.08 -11.41 -0.14
N ARG A 4 21.20 -12.17 0.54
CA ARG A 4 20.24 -11.67 1.52
C ARG A 4 20.89 -10.74 2.57
N GLN A 5 22.11 -11.04 2.98
CA GLN A 5 22.89 -10.24 3.93
C GLN A 5 23.25 -8.85 3.38
N ASP A 6 23.51 -8.75 2.06
CA ASP A 6 23.84 -7.47 1.42
C ASP A 6 22.61 -6.55 1.34
N VAL A 7 21.41 -7.12 1.21
CA VAL A 7 20.14 -6.37 1.19
C VAL A 7 19.88 -5.74 2.56
N LEU A 8 19.97 -6.50 3.64
CA LEU A 8 19.77 -5.99 5.00
C LEU A 8 20.79 -4.90 5.33
N ALA A 9 22.08 -5.14 5.06
CA ALA A 9 23.12 -4.13 5.31
C ALA A 9 22.90 -2.84 4.52
N THR A 10 22.36 -2.92 3.31
CA THR A 10 22.03 -1.75 2.50
C THR A 10 20.89 -0.94 3.15
N TYR A 11 19.84 -1.60 3.62
CA TYR A 11 18.73 -0.92 4.30
C TYR A 11 19.16 -0.38 5.68
N ASP A 12 20.02 -1.07 6.41
CA ASP A 12 20.59 -0.56 7.67
C ASP A 12 21.34 0.74 7.46
N ALA A 13 22.20 0.80 6.44
CA ALA A 13 22.92 2.00 6.10
C ALA A 13 21.99 3.15 5.68
N LEU A 14 20.94 2.85 4.90
CA LEU A 14 19.90 3.81 4.52
C LEU A 14 19.18 4.36 5.75
N LEU A 15 18.66 3.48 6.61
CA LEU A 15 17.91 3.89 7.80
C LEU A 15 18.78 4.67 8.79
N ALA A 16 20.04 4.27 8.94
CA ALA A 16 20.99 5.04 9.76
C ALA A 16 21.22 6.45 9.21
N GLY A 17 21.31 6.61 7.89
CA GLY A 17 21.43 7.91 7.24
C GLY A 17 20.15 8.77 7.30
N LEU A 18 18.99 8.14 7.56
CA LEU A 18 17.69 8.83 7.69
C LEU A 18 17.32 9.12 9.16
N ALA A 19 18.06 8.58 10.12
CA ALA A 19 17.68 8.61 11.54
C ALA A 19 17.54 10.04 12.13
N ASP A 20 18.32 11.00 11.62
CA ASP A 20 18.28 12.39 12.07
C ASP A 20 17.24 13.24 11.31
N LEU A 21 16.54 12.63 10.32
CA LEU A 21 15.48 13.29 9.60
C LEU A 21 14.16 12.98 10.30
N ASP A 22 13.41 14.00 10.66
CA ASP A 22 12.08 13.86 11.26
C ASP A 22 11.06 13.47 10.17
N LEU A 23 11.15 12.21 9.72
CA LEU A 23 10.30 11.68 8.66
C LEU A 23 8.93 11.29 9.22
N ALA A 24 7.87 11.65 8.52
CA ALA A 24 6.50 11.36 8.90
C ALA A 24 6.21 9.85 8.92
N TYR A 25 6.74 9.09 7.98
CA TYR A 25 6.58 7.63 7.88
C TYR A 25 7.60 7.03 6.92
N LEU A 26 7.77 5.72 7.00
CA LEU A 26 8.46 4.91 5.99
C LEU A 26 7.44 4.14 5.17
N SER A 27 7.47 4.27 3.85
CA SER A 27 6.62 3.50 2.94
C SER A 27 7.43 2.40 2.27
N VAL A 28 6.95 1.16 2.39
CA VAL A 28 7.63 -0.04 1.89
C VAL A 28 6.71 -0.82 0.97
N ILE A 29 7.21 -1.19 -0.20
CA ILE A 29 6.57 -2.12 -1.13
C ILE A 29 7.36 -3.42 -1.10
N HIS A 30 6.73 -4.51 -0.64
CA HIS A 30 7.36 -5.83 -0.59
C HIS A 30 6.31 -6.94 -0.70
N GLN A 31 6.57 -7.95 -1.53
CA GLN A 31 5.62 -9.05 -1.76
C GLN A 31 5.37 -9.88 -0.49
N ASP A 32 6.41 -10.09 0.29
CA ASP A 32 6.30 -10.80 1.57
C ASP A 32 6.23 -9.78 2.72
N VAL A 33 5.01 -9.31 2.99
CA VAL A 33 4.74 -8.31 4.03
C VAL A 33 4.96 -8.84 5.46
N ALA A 34 4.95 -10.15 5.64
CA ALA A 34 5.22 -10.83 6.91
C ALA A 34 6.65 -11.40 6.99
N GLY A 35 7.46 -11.18 5.96
CA GLY A 35 8.81 -11.71 5.87
C GLY A 35 9.85 -10.94 6.67
N ASP A 36 11.03 -11.53 6.77
CA ASP A 36 12.11 -11.01 7.61
C ASP A 36 12.56 -9.59 7.23
N LEU A 37 12.51 -9.22 5.95
CA LEU A 37 12.90 -7.87 5.52
C LEU A 37 11.89 -6.83 6.04
N ALA A 38 10.60 -7.07 5.88
CA ALA A 38 9.55 -6.16 6.38
C ALA A 38 9.62 -6.03 7.90
N ALA A 39 9.80 -7.14 8.61
CA ALA A 39 9.99 -7.15 10.07
C ALA A 39 11.23 -6.36 10.49
N HIS A 40 12.34 -6.57 9.81
CA HIS A 40 13.59 -5.85 10.07
C HIS A 40 13.45 -4.33 9.88
N LEU A 41 12.79 -3.90 8.80
CA LEU A 41 12.53 -2.48 8.54
C LEU A 41 11.59 -1.89 9.60
N ARG A 42 10.57 -2.67 10.04
CA ARG A 42 9.67 -2.29 11.13
C ARG A 42 10.41 -2.03 12.44
N GLU A 43 11.35 -2.91 12.79
CA GLU A 43 12.15 -2.80 14.02
C GLU A 43 13.19 -1.68 13.97
N SER A 44 13.76 -1.44 12.78
CA SER A 44 14.86 -0.51 12.59
C SER A 44 14.41 0.95 12.37
N PHE A 45 13.16 1.17 11.95
CA PHE A 45 12.60 2.52 11.77
C PHE A 45 11.75 2.90 12.96
N SER A 46 12.04 4.05 13.58
CA SER A 46 11.38 4.49 14.81
C SER A 46 9.99 5.12 14.61
N GLY A 47 9.65 5.47 13.37
CA GLY A 47 8.39 6.11 13.01
C GLY A 47 7.34 5.13 12.47
N PRO A 48 6.18 5.65 12.02
CA PRO A 48 5.14 4.84 11.40
C PRO A 48 5.61 4.15 10.13
N LEU A 49 5.19 2.88 9.96
CA LEU A 49 5.44 2.09 8.76
C LEU A 49 4.15 1.93 7.95
N VAL A 50 4.25 2.18 6.65
CA VAL A 50 3.20 1.93 5.67
C VAL A 50 3.65 0.79 4.76
N LEU A 51 2.88 -0.28 4.66
CA LEU A 51 3.19 -1.41 3.78
C LEU A 51 2.25 -1.48 2.57
N ASN A 52 2.78 -2.03 1.49
CA ASN A 52 2.02 -2.49 0.33
C ASN A 52 2.58 -3.83 -0.13
N SER A 53 1.73 -4.78 -0.50
CA SER A 53 2.11 -6.13 -0.93
C SER A 53 2.76 -6.21 -2.32
N GLY A 54 2.99 -5.07 -2.96
CA GLY A 54 3.71 -4.99 -4.23
C GLY A 54 2.83 -5.16 -5.46
N PHE A 55 3.48 -5.23 -6.61
CA PHE A 55 2.79 -5.22 -7.91
C PHE A 55 2.18 -6.56 -8.32
N GLY A 56 2.57 -7.65 -7.69
CA GLY A 56 2.11 -9.00 -8.02
C GLY A 56 0.71 -9.34 -7.54
N ALA A 57 0.16 -8.58 -6.60
CA ALA A 57 -1.17 -8.77 -6.05
C ALA A 57 -1.93 -7.44 -5.92
N VAL A 58 -3.26 -7.52 -5.84
CA VAL A 58 -4.10 -6.37 -5.47
C VAL A 58 -4.32 -6.43 -3.97
N THR A 59 -3.96 -5.37 -3.27
CA THR A 59 -4.18 -5.27 -1.83
C THR A 59 -5.66 -5.02 -1.56
N GLY A 60 -6.37 -6.06 -1.15
CA GLY A 60 -7.78 -5.99 -0.78
C GLY A 60 -7.98 -5.79 0.72
N LEU A 61 -9.26 -5.67 1.13
CA LEU A 61 -9.65 -5.40 2.53
C LEU A 61 -9.08 -6.40 3.53
N GLU A 62 -9.18 -7.70 3.24
CA GLU A 62 -8.76 -8.75 4.20
C GLU A 62 -7.23 -8.74 4.41
N GLU A 63 -6.47 -8.50 3.35
CA GLU A 63 -5.03 -8.37 3.47
C GLU A 63 -4.64 -7.09 4.22
N ALA A 64 -5.27 -5.96 3.88
CA ALA A 64 -5.02 -4.69 4.54
C ALA A 64 -5.34 -4.78 6.05
N ARG A 65 -6.46 -5.41 6.40
CA ARG A 65 -6.85 -5.65 7.79
C ARG A 65 -5.81 -6.49 8.52
N ARG A 66 -5.42 -7.63 7.94
CA ARG A 66 -4.42 -8.52 8.53
C ARG A 66 -3.08 -7.82 8.79
N ILE A 67 -2.59 -7.05 7.84
CA ILE A 67 -1.32 -6.31 7.99
C ILE A 67 -1.36 -5.40 9.23
N VAL A 68 -2.47 -4.71 9.46
CA VAL A 68 -2.60 -3.79 10.62
C VAL A 68 -2.88 -4.56 11.91
N GLU A 69 -3.81 -5.52 11.90
CA GLU A 69 -4.19 -6.30 13.09
C GLU A 69 -3.04 -7.16 13.63
N ASP A 70 -2.22 -7.72 12.74
CA ASP A 70 -1.03 -8.49 13.12
C ASP A 70 0.18 -7.60 13.50
N GLY A 71 0.02 -6.28 13.45
CA GLY A 71 1.06 -5.33 13.82
C GLY A 71 2.24 -5.26 12.83
N LEU A 72 2.06 -5.75 11.61
CA LEU A 72 3.10 -5.73 10.57
C LEU A 72 3.39 -4.30 10.09
N ALA A 73 2.38 -3.44 10.09
CA ALA A 73 2.48 -2.02 9.79
C ALA A 73 1.44 -1.19 10.53
N ASP A 74 1.62 0.11 10.53
CA ASP A 74 0.65 1.06 11.12
C ASP A 74 -0.44 1.44 10.11
N ALA A 75 -0.13 1.35 8.83
CA ALA A 75 -1.07 1.61 7.74
C ALA A 75 -0.71 0.78 6.50
N VAL A 76 -1.66 0.71 5.57
CA VAL A 76 -1.51 -0.01 4.31
C VAL A 76 -1.78 0.94 3.14
N ALA A 77 -0.87 0.96 2.17
CA ALA A 77 -1.08 1.67 0.93
C ALA A 77 -1.90 0.80 -0.04
N VAL A 78 -2.99 1.34 -0.56
CA VAL A 78 -3.87 0.68 -1.51
C VAL A 78 -3.92 1.48 -2.80
N GLY A 79 -3.66 0.83 -3.93
CA GLY A 79 -3.60 1.49 -5.23
C GLY A 79 -4.78 1.13 -6.12
N ARG A 80 -4.75 -0.04 -6.73
CA ARG A 80 -5.66 -0.43 -7.83
C ARG A 80 -7.14 -0.37 -7.46
N GLU A 81 -7.51 -0.85 -6.29
CA GLU A 81 -8.90 -0.77 -5.84
C GLU A 81 -9.34 0.67 -5.58
N LEU A 82 -8.44 1.53 -5.11
CA LEU A 82 -8.74 2.94 -4.88
C LEU A 82 -8.96 3.71 -6.18
N ILE A 83 -8.23 3.36 -7.25
CA ILE A 83 -8.45 3.96 -8.57
C ILE A 83 -9.90 3.75 -9.03
N ALA A 84 -10.41 2.52 -8.89
CA ALA A 84 -11.77 2.17 -9.32
C ALA A 84 -12.86 2.55 -8.32
N ASN A 85 -12.51 2.87 -7.08
CA ASN A 85 -13.45 3.13 -6.01
C ASN A 85 -13.08 4.42 -5.28
N PRO A 86 -13.53 5.59 -5.74
CA PRO A 86 -13.20 6.87 -5.10
C PRO A 86 -13.68 6.95 -3.65
N ASP A 87 -14.67 6.14 -3.27
CA ASP A 87 -15.22 5.97 -1.93
C ASP A 87 -14.83 4.64 -1.27
N LEU A 88 -13.65 4.09 -1.60
CA LEU A 88 -13.19 2.77 -1.13
C LEU A 88 -13.28 2.60 0.38
N ALA A 89 -12.87 3.60 1.15
CA ALA A 89 -12.92 3.54 2.61
C ALA A 89 -14.36 3.34 3.15
N ARG A 90 -15.35 3.99 2.52
CA ARG A 90 -16.76 3.79 2.84
C ARG A 90 -17.22 2.39 2.43
N ARG A 91 -16.90 1.96 1.23
CA ARG A 91 -17.27 0.62 0.72
C ARG A 91 -16.73 -0.48 1.63
N TRP A 92 -15.49 -0.39 2.02
CA TRP A 92 -14.88 -1.33 2.94
C TRP A 92 -15.52 -1.33 4.33
N ARG A 93 -15.78 -0.14 4.88
CA ARG A 93 -16.39 0.00 6.21
C ARG A 93 -17.80 -0.58 6.28
N GLU A 94 -18.57 -0.37 5.22
CA GLU A 94 -20.00 -0.74 5.15
C GLU A 94 -20.23 -2.07 4.45
N GLY A 95 -19.20 -2.75 3.96
CA GLY A 95 -19.31 -4.02 3.23
C GLY A 95 -20.03 -3.88 1.88
N LEU A 96 -19.84 -2.76 1.19
CA LEU A 96 -20.51 -2.44 -0.06
C LEU A 96 -19.75 -3.00 -1.26
N PRO A 97 -20.45 -3.27 -2.40
CA PRO A 97 -19.81 -3.76 -3.62
C PRO A 97 -18.75 -2.81 -4.15
N LEU A 98 -17.67 -3.38 -4.70
CA LEU A 98 -16.60 -2.63 -5.34
C LEU A 98 -16.85 -2.50 -6.85
N ASN A 99 -16.42 -1.38 -7.43
CA ASN A 99 -16.22 -1.27 -8.88
C ASN A 99 -15.00 -2.10 -9.26
N GLU A 100 -15.07 -2.75 -10.41
CA GLU A 100 -13.94 -3.51 -10.94
C GLU A 100 -12.97 -2.59 -11.65
N PRO A 101 -11.67 -2.57 -11.30
CA PRO A 101 -10.69 -1.75 -11.98
C PRO A 101 -10.39 -2.25 -13.39
N ASP A 102 -10.28 -1.35 -14.34
CA ASP A 102 -9.80 -1.65 -15.69
C ASP A 102 -8.31 -1.35 -15.82
N PRO A 103 -7.43 -2.38 -15.79
CA PRO A 103 -5.99 -2.18 -15.85
C PRO A 103 -5.50 -1.53 -17.13
N THR A 104 -6.29 -1.58 -18.22
CA THR A 104 -5.92 -0.99 -19.51
C THR A 104 -5.94 0.53 -19.47
N THR A 105 -6.62 1.11 -18.47
CA THR A 105 -6.77 2.56 -18.33
C THR A 105 -5.81 3.21 -17.34
N PHE A 106 -5.10 2.43 -16.51
CA PHE A 106 -4.30 2.96 -15.39
C PHE A 106 -3.21 3.97 -15.79
N TYR A 107 -2.67 3.85 -16.99
CA TYR A 107 -1.58 4.68 -17.49
C TYR A 107 -1.95 5.40 -18.79
N THR A 108 -3.23 5.42 -19.16
CA THR A 108 -3.72 6.18 -20.31
C THR A 108 -4.03 7.62 -19.90
N GLY A 109 -3.91 8.55 -20.84
CA GLY A 109 -4.30 9.94 -20.58
C GLY A 109 -5.82 10.12 -20.59
N GLY A 110 -6.32 11.09 -19.84
CA GLY A 110 -7.71 11.49 -19.83
C GLY A 110 -8.52 11.00 -18.63
N ALA A 111 -9.82 11.27 -18.64
CA ALA A 111 -10.71 11.00 -17.52
C ALA A 111 -11.14 9.52 -17.43
N HIS A 112 -11.21 8.84 -18.59
CA HIS A 112 -11.71 7.46 -18.65
C HIS A 112 -10.86 6.49 -17.84
N GLY A 113 -11.51 5.79 -16.91
CA GLY A 113 -10.85 4.85 -16.00
C GLY A 113 -9.96 5.50 -14.93
N TYR A 114 -10.05 6.83 -14.79
CA TYR A 114 -9.29 7.58 -13.78
C TYR A 114 -10.18 8.44 -12.88
N THR A 115 -11.07 9.25 -13.46
CA THR A 115 -11.96 10.15 -12.71
C THR A 115 -13.44 9.90 -12.97
N ASP A 116 -13.79 8.86 -13.72
CA ASP A 116 -15.17 8.54 -14.13
C ASP A 116 -15.78 7.33 -13.41
N TYR A 117 -15.07 6.70 -12.48
CA TYR A 117 -15.64 5.63 -11.68
C TYR A 117 -16.72 6.17 -10.73
N PRO A 118 -17.90 5.52 -10.67
CA PRO A 118 -18.99 6.00 -9.84
C PRO A 118 -18.78 5.73 -8.36
N PHE A 119 -19.30 6.62 -7.52
CA PHE A 119 -19.53 6.33 -6.11
C PHE A 119 -20.59 5.24 -5.94
N VAL A 120 -20.71 4.67 -4.74
CA VAL A 120 -21.69 3.61 -4.44
C VAL A 120 -23.14 4.04 -4.64
N ASP A 121 -23.44 5.30 -4.51
CA ASP A 121 -24.77 5.87 -4.76
C ASP A 121 -25.03 6.21 -6.25
N GLY A 122 -24.08 5.89 -7.13
CA GLY A 122 -24.17 6.14 -8.58
C GLY A 122 -23.82 7.58 -9.00
N SER A 123 -23.44 8.46 -8.07
CA SER A 123 -22.98 9.79 -8.42
C SER A 123 -21.59 9.71 -9.11
N PRO A 124 -21.30 10.58 -10.10
CA PRO A 124 -19.97 10.62 -10.71
C PRO A 124 -18.95 11.16 -9.70
N SER A 125 -17.71 10.67 -9.80
CA SER A 125 -16.61 11.32 -9.10
C SER A 125 -16.34 12.69 -9.74
N SER A 126 -16.31 13.72 -8.93
CA SER A 126 -16.17 15.14 -9.34
C SER A 126 -14.75 15.45 -9.77
#